data_ddf3e89e54cbe9e1e642862b4f4c8a3d
#
_entry.id   ddf3e89e54cbe9e1e642862b4f4c8a3d
#
_cell.length_a   1.000
_cell.length_b   1.000
_cell.length_c   1.000
_cell.angle_alpha   90.00
_cell.angle_beta   90.00
_cell.angle_gamma   90.00
#
_symmetry.space_group_name_H-M   'P 1'
#
loop_
_entity.id
_entity.type
_entity.pdbx_description
1 polymer ?
#
loop_
_entity_poly.entity_id
_entity_poly.type
_entity_poly.pdbx_seq_one_letter_code
_entity_poly.pdbx_strand_id
1 'polypeptide(L)'
;AVAAMAALVILTNINPTIANAMENVPILGPISKIVTFRTYEDQTNHFEAKVDVPEIESAPAEVNQSIEEYANALIAQYESDLRSSQGEGNYSLTSSYQVVTDTPNYLCLRIDTTLVMASGTEYTKVFTIDKRTGKMISLSDLFRNKPEMLTAISDNIKEQMQAQMAADSSVTYFYNSDMPEWDFKELRGDESFYF
;
A
#
# COMPACT_ATOMS: atom_id res chain seq x y z
N ALA A 1 -6.50 -17.20 -8.28
CA ALA A 1 -6.45 -16.05 -7.38
C ALA A 1 -4.98 -15.71 -7.17
N VAL A 2 -4.50 -14.60 -7.72
CA VAL A 2 -3.16 -14.11 -7.46
C VAL A 2 -3.30 -13.23 -6.22
N ALA A 3 -2.93 -13.77 -5.05
CA ALA A 3 -2.73 -12.95 -3.87
C ALA A 3 -1.48 -12.12 -4.12
N ALA A 4 -1.65 -10.89 -4.61
CA ALA A 4 -0.57 -9.92 -4.62
C ALA A 4 -0.33 -9.52 -3.16
N MET A 5 0.67 -10.14 -2.52
CA MET A 5 1.15 -9.66 -1.23
C MET A 5 1.81 -8.30 -1.45
N ALA A 6 1.10 -7.24 -1.10
CA ALA A 6 1.71 -5.94 -0.95
C ALA A 6 2.57 -6.00 0.32
N ALA A 7 3.88 -6.13 0.16
CA ALA A 7 4.80 -5.97 1.28
C ALA A 7 4.72 -4.50 1.73
N LEU A 8 4.12 -4.25 2.89
CA LEU A 8 4.14 -2.95 3.53
C LEU A 8 5.50 -2.81 4.21
N VAL A 9 6.39 -2.01 3.63
CA VAL A 9 7.69 -1.71 4.22
C VAL A 9 7.53 -0.56 5.21
N ILE A 10 7.52 -0.89 6.51
CA ILE A 10 7.58 0.13 7.56
C ILE A 10 9.03 0.47 7.79
N LEU A 11 9.46 1.65 7.34
CA LEU A 11 10.86 2.10 7.44
C LEU A 11 11.21 2.70 8.83
N THR A 12 10.44 2.41 9.87
CA THR A 12 10.60 3.01 11.21
C THR A 12 11.78 2.46 12.02
N ASN A 13 12.37 1.32 11.64
CA ASN A 13 13.53 0.71 12.31
C ASN A 13 14.77 0.70 11.41
N ILE A 14 15.00 1.79 10.68
CA ILE A 14 16.09 1.84 9.72
C ILE A 14 17.41 2.19 10.42
N ASN A 15 18.46 1.43 10.06
CA ASN A 15 19.85 1.72 10.39
C ASN A 15 20.19 3.21 10.07
N PRO A 16 20.92 3.95 10.93
CA PRO A 16 21.27 5.35 10.74
C PRO A 16 21.83 5.71 9.36
N THR A 17 22.42 4.76 8.65
CA THR A 17 22.93 4.95 7.28
C THR A 17 21.81 5.18 6.26
N ILE A 18 20.63 4.60 6.47
CA ILE A 18 19.45 4.79 5.61
C ILE A 18 18.81 6.14 5.93
N ALA A 19 18.68 6.49 7.21
CA ALA A 19 18.14 7.77 7.66
C ALA A 19 18.92 8.97 7.09
N ASN A 20 20.26 8.91 7.10
CA ASN A 20 21.14 9.98 6.59
C ASN A 20 21.07 10.14 5.05
N ALA A 21 20.59 9.17 4.30
CA ALA A 21 20.40 9.31 2.86
C ALA A 21 19.19 10.18 2.50
N MET A 22 18.30 10.46 3.48
CA MET A 22 17.03 11.16 3.31
C MET A 22 17.07 12.66 3.72
N GLU A 23 18.15 13.13 4.37
CA GLU A 23 18.20 14.44 5.05
C GLU A 23 18.46 15.70 4.19
N ASN A 24 18.79 15.61 2.91
CA ASN A 24 19.29 16.77 2.16
C ASN A 24 18.41 17.20 1.00
N VAL A 25 17.26 17.84 1.28
CA VAL A 25 16.47 18.48 0.21
C VAL A 25 15.65 19.70 0.69
N PRO A 26 15.62 20.82 -0.07
CA PRO A 26 14.94 22.06 0.33
C PRO A 26 13.41 21.97 0.23
N ILE A 27 12.74 22.66 1.17
CA ILE A 27 11.32 22.62 1.49
C ILE A 27 10.50 23.52 0.56
N LEU A 28 9.38 23.02 0.05
CA LEU A 28 8.29 23.80 -0.52
C LEU A 28 6.96 23.47 0.21
N GLY A 29 6.24 24.50 0.53
CA GLY A 29 4.98 24.70 1.21
C GLY A 29 3.99 23.55 1.56
N PRO A 30 2.97 23.83 2.38
CA PRO A 30 2.08 22.79 2.91
C PRO A 30 1.23 22.19 1.79
N ILE A 31 1.21 20.88 1.68
CA ILE A 31 0.19 20.19 0.93
C ILE A 31 -1.04 20.05 1.82
N SER A 32 -2.11 20.26 1.21
CA SER A 32 -3.46 20.48 1.53
C SER A 32 -4.21 19.26 2.01
N LYS A 33 -5.32 19.52 2.53
CA LYS A 33 -6.39 18.70 3.03
C LYS A 33 -6.69 17.51 2.08
N ILE A 34 -6.81 16.32 2.62
CA ILE A 34 -7.36 15.17 1.92
C ILE A 34 -8.84 15.10 2.23
N VAL A 35 -9.63 14.93 1.20
CA VAL A 35 -11.10 14.85 1.28
C VAL A 35 -11.58 13.57 0.60
N THR A 36 -12.71 13.04 1.04
CA THR A 36 -13.41 12.02 0.29
C THR A 36 -14.09 12.70 -0.89
N PHE A 37 -13.57 12.46 -2.10
CA PHE A 37 -14.13 13.00 -3.34
C PHE A 37 -15.47 12.34 -3.66
N ARG A 38 -15.54 11.01 -3.52
CA ARG A 38 -16.77 10.23 -3.66
C ARG A 38 -16.67 8.94 -2.84
N THR A 39 -17.84 8.39 -2.51
CA THR A 39 -17.95 7.02 -1.98
C THR A 39 -18.76 6.18 -2.97
N TYR A 40 -18.26 5.02 -3.34
CA TYR A 40 -19.04 4.00 -4.02
C TYR A 40 -19.69 3.10 -2.95
N GLU A 41 -20.99 2.92 -3.04
CA GLU A 41 -21.74 2.00 -2.17
C GLU A 41 -22.64 1.12 -3.04
N ASP A 42 -22.63 -0.17 -2.77
CA ASP A 42 -23.57 -1.14 -3.34
C ASP A 42 -24.04 -2.10 -2.24
N GLN A 43 -25.31 -2.48 -2.31
CA GLN A 43 -25.89 -3.48 -1.43
C GLN A 43 -26.92 -4.30 -2.22
N THR A 44 -26.50 -5.45 -2.69
CA THR A 44 -27.33 -6.33 -3.53
C THR A 44 -27.33 -7.74 -2.93
N ASN A 45 -28.46 -8.17 -2.35
CA ASN A 45 -28.62 -9.47 -1.68
C ASN A 45 -27.61 -9.65 -0.54
N HIS A 46 -26.63 -10.57 -0.75
CA HIS A 46 -25.53 -10.88 0.19
C HIS A 46 -24.20 -10.26 -0.25
N PHE A 47 -24.23 -9.31 -1.17
CA PHE A 47 -23.10 -8.56 -1.68
C PHE A 47 -23.18 -7.13 -1.16
N GLU A 48 -22.10 -6.65 -0.59
CA GLU A 48 -21.98 -5.26 -0.16
C GLU A 48 -20.62 -4.69 -0.52
N ALA A 49 -20.59 -3.44 -0.92
CA ALA A 49 -19.35 -2.72 -1.16
C ALA A 49 -19.45 -1.31 -0.60
N LYS A 50 -18.35 -0.85 0.01
CA LYS A 50 -18.14 0.54 0.38
C LYS A 50 -16.71 0.92 0.09
N VAL A 51 -16.50 1.78 -0.90
CA VAL A 51 -15.17 2.24 -1.33
C VAL A 51 -15.13 3.76 -1.26
N ASP A 52 -14.37 4.29 -0.29
CA ASP A 52 -14.08 5.71 -0.19
C ASP A 52 -12.92 6.06 -1.14
N VAL A 53 -13.16 7.01 -2.03
CA VAL A 53 -12.17 7.50 -3.01
C VAL A 53 -11.63 8.84 -2.54
N PRO A 54 -10.39 8.91 -2.05
CA PRO A 54 -9.79 10.16 -1.60
C PRO A 54 -9.30 11.03 -2.77
N GLU A 55 -9.32 12.33 -2.53
CA GLU A 55 -8.66 13.33 -3.37
C GLU A 55 -7.77 14.22 -2.50
N ILE A 56 -6.58 14.50 -2.98
CA ILE A 56 -5.65 15.42 -2.33
C ILE A 56 -5.82 16.79 -2.98
N GLU A 57 -6.42 17.75 -2.23
CA GLU A 57 -6.55 19.12 -2.70
C GLU A 57 -5.17 19.68 -3.06
N SER A 58 -5.07 20.38 -4.18
CA SER A 58 -3.82 20.98 -4.70
C SER A 58 -2.71 20.00 -5.11
N ALA A 59 -2.95 18.68 -5.12
CA ALA A 59 -2.02 17.75 -5.76
C ALA A 59 -2.15 17.86 -7.30
N PRO A 60 -1.08 17.55 -8.04
CA PRO A 60 -1.16 17.41 -9.49
C PRO A 60 -2.23 16.39 -9.89
N ALA A 61 -2.87 16.64 -11.04
CA ALA A 61 -3.95 15.78 -11.54
C ALA A 61 -3.55 14.30 -11.67
N GLU A 62 -2.31 14.04 -12.05
CA GLU A 62 -1.78 12.68 -12.22
C GLU A 62 -1.75 11.88 -10.91
N VAL A 63 -1.57 12.56 -9.77
CA VAL A 63 -1.59 11.91 -8.45
C VAL A 63 -3.02 11.47 -8.12
N ASN A 64 -3.99 12.39 -8.23
CA ASN A 64 -5.39 12.08 -7.94
C ASN A 64 -5.96 11.07 -8.95
N GLN A 65 -5.57 11.14 -10.22
CA GLN A 65 -5.92 10.16 -11.23
C GLN A 65 -5.44 8.74 -10.83
N SER A 66 -4.21 8.59 -10.37
CA SER A 66 -3.69 7.29 -9.95
C SER A 66 -4.40 6.73 -8.73
N ILE A 67 -4.81 7.59 -7.79
CA ILE A 67 -5.62 7.19 -6.63
C ILE A 67 -7.01 6.73 -7.10
N GLU A 68 -7.63 7.48 -8.00
CA GLU A 68 -8.93 7.15 -8.57
C GLU A 68 -8.89 5.86 -9.40
N GLU A 69 -7.86 5.66 -10.22
CA GLU A 69 -7.66 4.43 -10.99
C GLU A 69 -7.57 3.20 -10.10
N TYR A 70 -6.85 3.30 -8.97
CA TYR A 70 -6.79 2.23 -7.98
C TYR A 70 -8.16 1.91 -7.38
N ALA A 71 -8.92 2.94 -6.95
CA ALA A 71 -10.26 2.75 -6.40
C ALA A 71 -11.23 2.18 -7.44
N ASN A 72 -11.16 2.66 -8.69
CA ASN A 72 -11.97 2.14 -9.79
C ASN A 72 -11.64 0.67 -10.11
N ALA A 73 -10.39 0.26 -9.97
CA ALA A 73 -10.01 -1.15 -10.15
C ALA A 73 -10.64 -2.05 -9.06
N LEU A 74 -10.69 -1.59 -7.81
CA LEU A 74 -11.39 -2.31 -6.73
C LEU A 74 -12.89 -2.46 -7.02
N ILE A 75 -13.54 -1.38 -7.45
CA ILE A 75 -14.95 -1.37 -7.80
C ILE A 75 -15.23 -2.30 -8.99
N ALA A 76 -14.43 -2.22 -10.03
CA ALA A 76 -14.57 -3.07 -11.22
C ALA A 76 -14.40 -4.56 -10.89
N GLN A 77 -13.48 -4.90 -9.99
CA GLN A 77 -13.30 -6.27 -9.51
C GLN A 77 -14.54 -6.74 -8.76
N TYR A 78 -15.05 -5.96 -7.81
CA TYR A 78 -16.29 -6.26 -7.09
C TYR A 78 -17.47 -6.51 -8.04
N GLU A 79 -17.70 -5.61 -9.00
CA GLU A 79 -18.78 -5.76 -9.97
C GLU A 79 -18.59 -6.97 -10.88
N SER A 80 -17.36 -7.33 -11.21
CA SER A 80 -17.05 -8.55 -11.97
C SER A 80 -17.37 -9.80 -11.18
N ASP A 81 -17.00 -9.82 -9.90
CA ASP A 81 -17.26 -10.94 -9.01
C ASP A 81 -18.76 -11.11 -8.74
N LEU A 82 -19.48 -10.00 -8.54
CA LEU A 82 -20.95 -10.01 -8.42
C LEU A 82 -21.63 -10.61 -9.65
N ARG A 83 -21.20 -10.21 -10.86
CA ARG A 83 -21.74 -10.78 -12.11
C ARG A 83 -21.41 -12.27 -12.25
N SER A 84 -20.21 -12.67 -11.87
CA SER A 84 -19.72 -14.04 -12.02
C SER A 84 -20.38 -15.02 -11.04
N SER A 85 -20.75 -14.55 -9.85
CA SER A 85 -21.40 -15.34 -8.81
C SER A 85 -22.87 -15.65 -9.11
N GLN A 86 -23.48 -14.96 -10.09
CA GLN A 86 -24.93 -15.03 -10.38
C GLN A 86 -25.81 -14.69 -9.16
N GLY A 87 -25.26 -13.94 -8.20
CA GLY A 87 -25.93 -13.57 -6.96
C GLY A 87 -25.88 -14.65 -5.87
N GLU A 88 -25.06 -15.68 -6.03
CA GLU A 88 -24.82 -16.69 -5.00
C GLU A 88 -23.57 -16.36 -4.16
N GLY A 89 -23.60 -16.75 -2.87
CA GLY A 89 -22.51 -16.52 -1.93
C GLY A 89 -22.65 -15.22 -1.15
N ASN A 90 -21.63 -14.92 -0.35
CA ASN A 90 -21.49 -13.67 0.40
C ASN A 90 -20.21 -12.98 -0.03
N TYR A 91 -20.26 -11.67 -0.20
CA TYR A 91 -19.11 -10.88 -0.59
C TYR A 91 -19.20 -9.49 0.05
N SER A 92 -18.17 -9.09 0.74
CA SER A 92 -18.06 -7.74 1.29
C SER A 92 -16.73 -7.10 0.89
N LEU A 93 -16.78 -5.91 0.32
CA LEU A 93 -15.62 -5.08 -0.02
C LEU A 93 -15.72 -3.76 0.74
N THR A 94 -14.76 -3.52 1.62
CA THR A 94 -14.65 -2.23 2.31
C THR A 94 -13.30 -1.62 2.05
N SER A 95 -13.26 -0.36 1.64
CA SER A 95 -12.02 0.38 1.45
C SER A 95 -12.12 1.74 2.12
N SER A 96 -11.11 2.06 2.93
CA SER A 96 -10.97 3.33 3.63
C SER A 96 -9.54 3.87 3.49
N TYR A 97 -9.32 5.14 3.83
CA TYR A 97 -8.01 5.75 3.70
C TYR A 97 -7.60 6.52 4.94
N GLN A 98 -6.29 6.68 5.11
CA GLN A 98 -5.72 7.52 6.15
C GLN A 98 -4.37 8.13 5.71
N VAL A 99 -4.04 9.28 6.30
CA VAL A 99 -2.70 9.86 6.18
C VAL A 99 -1.82 9.20 7.22
N VAL A 100 -0.78 8.50 6.77
CA VAL A 100 0.17 7.81 7.66
C VAL A 100 1.49 8.57 7.81
N THR A 101 1.78 9.49 6.89
CA THR A 101 2.92 10.40 6.96
C THR A 101 2.52 11.75 6.42
N ASP A 102 2.81 12.81 7.17
CA ASP A 102 2.70 14.19 6.72
C ASP A 102 3.88 15.00 7.28
N THR A 103 4.96 15.04 6.51
CA THR A 103 6.18 15.79 6.82
C THR A 103 6.33 16.97 5.85
N PRO A 104 7.29 17.88 6.06
CA PRO A 104 7.59 18.92 5.08
C PRO A 104 7.93 18.39 3.68
N ASN A 105 8.52 17.20 3.59
CA ASN A 105 9.00 16.64 2.34
C ASN A 105 8.05 15.61 1.72
N TYR A 106 7.31 14.85 2.55
CA TYR A 106 6.54 13.70 2.09
C TYR A 106 5.13 13.66 2.66
N LEU A 107 4.20 13.24 1.83
CA LEU A 107 2.85 12.86 2.20
C LEU A 107 2.66 11.39 1.81
N CYS A 108 2.21 10.55 2.75
CA CYS A 108 1.84 9.17 2.45
C CYS A 108 0.37 8.97 2.77
N LEU A 109 -0.40 8.66 1.74
CA LEU A 109 -1.80 8.28 1.81
C LEU A 109 -1.89 6.76 1.74
N ARG A 110 -2.41 6.13 2.79
CA ARG A 110 -2.66 4.69 2.86
C ARG A 110 -4.13 4.41 2.60
N ILE A 111 -4.40 3.46 1.74
CA ILE A 111 -5.73 2.89 1.50
C ILE A 111 -5.70 1.45 1.99
N ASP A 112 -6.56 1.15 2.96
CA ASP A 112 -6.77 -0.19 3.50
C ASP A 112 -8.05 -0.76 2.91
N THR A 113 -7.96 -1.96 2.36
CA THR A 113 -9.07 -2.66 1.71
C THR A 113 -9.25 -4.01 2.35
N THR A 114 -10.45 -4.29 2.84
CA THR A 114 -10.85 -5.60 3.35
C THR A 114 -11.82 -6.25 2.39
N LEU A 115 -11.50 -7.45 1.97
CA LEU A 115 -12.31 -8.30 1.13
C LEU A 115 -12.71 -9.53 1.92
N VAL A 116 -14.01 -9.77 2.09
CA VAL A 116 -14.54 -10.95 2.77
C VAL A 116 -15.37 -11.76 1.78
N MET A 117 -14.98 -13.01 1.62
CA MET A 117 -15.74 -14.03 0.87
C MET A 117 -15.96 -15.23 1.82
N ALA A 118 -15.36 -16.37 1.53
CA ALA A 118 -15.29 -17.49 2.47
C ALA A 118 -14.27 -17.26 3.59
N SER A 119 -13.26 -16.43 3.32
CA SER A 119 -12.25 -15.93 4.27
C SER A 119 -12.01 -14.46 4.06
N GLY A 120 -11.53 -13.76 5.09
CA GLY A 120 -11.13 -12.36 4.99
C GLY A 120 -9.72 -12.22 4.40
N THR A 121 -9.53 -11.24 3.53
CA THR A 121 -8.23 -10.83 3.00
C THR A 121 -8.10 -9.31 3.12
N GLU A 122 -6.96 -8.86 3.59
CA GLU A 122 -6.66 -7.43 3.72
C GLU A 122 -5.56 -7.04 2.72
N TYR A 123 -5.77 -5.90 2.07
CA TYR A 123 -4.83 -5.29 1.14
C TYR A 123 -4.54 -3.87 1.61
N THR A 124 -3.28 -3.47 1.50
CA THR A 124 -2.87 -2.09 1.76
C THR A 124 -2.16 -1.53 0.56
N LYS A 125 -2.59 -0.35 0.09
CA LYS A 125 -1.90 0.45 -0.92
C LYS A 125 -1.46 1.77 -0.30
N VAL A 126 -0.20 2.16 -0.53
CA VAL A 126 0.30 3.47 -0.11
C VAL A 126 0.71 4.27 -1.33
N PHE A 127 0.25 5.51 -1.38
CA PHE A 127 0.68 6.53 -2.33
C PHE A 127 1.65 7.45 -1.61
N THR A 128 2.92 7.37 -1.93
CA THR A 128 3.97 8.21 -1.36
C THR A 128 4.29 9.35 -2.31
N ILE A 129 4.07 10.59 -1.86
CA ILE A 129 4.18 11.80 -2.66
C ILE A 129 5.34 12.65 -2.12
N ASP A 130 6.26 13.03 -3.00
CA ASP A 130 7.26 14.05 -2.73
C ASP A 130 6.62 15.44 -2.86
N LYS A 131 6.42 16.12 -1.73
CA LYS A 131 5.79 17.45 -1.66
C LYS A 131 6.53 18.54 -2.43
N ARG A 132 7.83 18.37 -2.68
CA ARG A 132 8.65 19.35 -3.41
C ARG A 132 8.37 19.31 -4.91
N THR A 133 8.15 18.11 -5.43
CA THR A 133 7.90 17.89 -6.87
C THR A 133 6.44 17.71 -7.20
N GLY A 134 5.62 17.41 -6.18
CA GLY A 134 4.22 17.01 -6.35
C GLY A 134 4.04 15.65 -7.02
N LYS A 135 5.09 14.81 -7.08
CA LYS A 135 5.06 13.53 -7.79
C LYS A 135 4.99 12.37 -6.81
N MET A 136 4.33 11.31 -7.25
CA MET A 136 4.48 10.01 -6.60
C MET A 136 5.90 9.50 -6.79
N ILE A 137 6.43 8.85 -5.75
CA ILE A 137 7.76 8.24 -5.78
C ILE A 137 7.67 6.76 -5.40
N SER A 138 8.47 5.96 -6.08
CA SER A 138 8.72 4.56 -5.74
C SER A 138 9.96 4.41 -4.85
N LEU A 139 10.16 3.22 -4.28
CA LEU A 139 11.41 2.89 -3.59
C LEU A 139 12.60 3.00 -4.55
N SER A 140 12.43 2.61 -5.81
CA SER A 140 13.46 2.77 -6.84
C SER A 140 13.79 4.24 -7.09
N ASP A 141 12.81 5.16 -7.03
CA ASP A 141 13.06 6.58 -7.16
C ASP A 141 13.81 7.14 -5.95
N LEU A 142 13.41 6.70 -4.76
CA LEU A 142 14.03 7.12 -3.49
C LEU A 142 15.51 6.72 -3.43
N PHE A 143 15.82 5.50 -3.89
CA PHE A 143 17.17 4.94 -3.85
C PHE A 143 17.89 4.92 -5.21
N ARG A 144 17.46 5.76 -6.15
CA ARG A 144 18.01 5.81 -7.53
C ARG A 144 19.55 5.90 -7.57
N ASN A 145 20.14 6.63 -6.62
CA ASN A 145 21.59 6.82 -6.53
C ASN A 145 22.30 5.80 -5.61
N LYS A 146 21.54 4.89 -5.00
CA LYS A 146 22.02 3.86 -4.06
C LYS A 146 21.19 2.60 -4.18
N PRO A 147 21.18 1.93 -5.34
CA PRO A 147 20.34 0.75 -5.58
C PRO A 147 20.62 -0.41 -4.61
N GLU A 148 21.84 -0.49 -4.06
CA GLU A 148 22.23 -1.45 -3.04
C GLU A 148 21.40 -1.35 -1.75
N MET A 149 20.72 -0.21 -1.54
CA MET A 149 19.82 -0.04 -0.38
C MET A 149 18.60 -0.94 -0.44
N LEU A 150 18.08 -1.28 -1.63
CA LEU A 150 16.97 -2.21 -1.76
C LEU A 150 17.35 -3.61 -1.26
N THR A 151 18.57 -4.05 -1.56
CA THR A 151 19.10 -5.32 -1.04
C THR A 151 19.24 -5.27 0.48
N ALA A 152 19.85 -4.21 1.02
CA ALA A 152 20.01 -4.06 2.46
C ALA A 152 18.68 -4.02 3.22
N ILE A 153 17.65 -3.37 2.66
CA ILE A 153 16.29 -3.35 3.22
C ILE A 153 15.67 -4.75 3.12
N SER A 154 15.83 -5.44 1.99
CA SER A 154 15.33 -6.81 1.80
C SER A 154 15.90 -7.79 2.83
N ASP A 155 17.19 -7.70 3.09
CA ASP A 155 17.84 -8.55 4.08
C ASP A 155 17.35 -8.22 5.50
N ASN A 156 17.21 -6.94 5.84
CA ASN A 156 16.63 -6.54 7.12
C ASN A 156 15.18 -7.01 7.29
N ILE A 157 14.35 -7.01 6.24
CA ILE A 157 12.98 -7.56 6.27
C ILE A 157 13.03 -9.06 6.57
N LYS A 158 13.91 -9.83 5.92
CA LYS A 158 14.06 -11.26 6.17
C LYS A 158 14.47 -11.55 7.61
N GLU A 159 15.41 -10.77 8.16
CA GLU A 159 15.82 -10.87 9.56
C GLU A 159 14.64 -10.61 10.51
N GLN A 160 13.83 -9.58 10.25
CA GLN A 160 12.65 -9.28 11.04
C GLN A 160 11.59 -10.38 10.95
N MET A 161 11.32 -10.93 9.76
CA MET A 161 10.39 -12.04 9.57
C MET A 161 10.83 -13.26 10.40
N GLN A 162 12.10 -13.63 10.33
CA GLN A 162 12.66 -14.73 11.13
C GLN A 162 12.53 -14.49 12.62
N ALA A 163 12.87 -13.28 13.09
CA ALA A 163 12.81 -12.95 14.51
C ALA A 163 11.36 -12.98 15.03
N GLN A 164 10.40 -12.49 14.26
CA GLN A 164 8.99 -12.49 14.64
C GLN A 164 8.41 -13.91 14.68
N MET A 165 8.66 -14.73 13.67
CA MET A 165 8.24 -16.15 13.65
C MET A 165 8.88 -16.96 14.79
N ALA A 166 10.12 -16.64 15.18
CA ALA A 166 10.79 -17.28 16.31
C ALA A 166 10.22 -16.84 17.66
N ALA A 167 9.76 -15.60 17.76
CA ALA A 167 9.19 -15.04 19.00
C ALA A 167 7.74 -15.46 19.23
N ASP A 168 6.96 -15.65 18.16
CA ASP A 168 5.53 -15.95 18.21
C ASP A 168 5.15 -16.99 17.15
N SER A 169 4.81 -18.21 17.59
CA SER A 169 4.42 -19.30 16.72
C SER A 169 3.10 -19.10 15.96
N SER A 170 2.31 -18.08 16.31
CA SER A 170 1.11 -17.70 15.57
C SER A 170 1.41 -16.80 14.36
N VAL A 171 2.61 -16.23 14.31
CA VAL A 171 3.08 -15.40 13.22
C VAL A 171 3.70 -16.29 12.13
N THR A 172 3.22 -16.13 10.91
CA THR A 172 3.75 -16.86 9.75
C THR A 172 3.94 -15.91 8.58
N TYR A 173 5.11 -15.96 7.97
CA TYR A 173 5.43 -15.25 6.73
C TYR A 173 5.77 -16.25 5.64
N PHE A 174 5.52 -15.87 4.38
CA PHE A 174 6.08 -16.58 3.25
C PHE A 174 7.58 -16.24 3.13
N TYR A 175 8.39 -16.96 3.87
CA TYR A 175 9.84 -16.88 3.91
C TYR A 175 10.42 -18.22 4.35
N ASN A 176 11.19 -18.87 3.50
CA ASN A 176 11.64 -20.24 3.66
C ASN A 176 10.48 -21.20 3.99
N SER A 177 9.36 -21.00 3.34
CA SER A 177 8.11 -21.73 3.53
C SER A 177 8.05 -23.00 2.66
N ASP A 178 7.00 -23.81 2.88
CA ASP A 178 6.69 -24.98 2.03
C ASP A 178 6.16 -24.56 0.63
N MET A 179 5.95 -23.26 0.40
CA MET A 179 5.49 -22.67 -0.86
C MET A 179 6.49 -21.63 -1.39
N PRO A 180 7.65 -22.06 -1.90
CA PRO A 180 8.76 -21.16 -2.24
C PRO A 180 8.46 -20.16 -3.37
N GLU A 181 7.42 -20.41 -4.17
CA GLU A 181 6.94 -19.47 -5.18
C GLU A 181 6.28 -18.23 -4.58
N TRP A 182 5.79 -18.29 -3.34
CA TRP A 182 5.18 -17.20 -2.60
C TRP A 182 6.16 -16.49 -1.66
N ASP A 183 7.35 -17.09 -1.44
CA ASP A 183 8.32 -16.55 -0.51
C ASP A 183 8.80 -15.16 -0.92
N PHE A 184 8.90 -14.29 0.09
CA PHE A 184 9.58 -13.01 -0.08
C PHE A 184 11.06 -13.24 -0.38
N LYS A 185 11.53 -12.76 -1.51
CA LYS A 185 12.91 -12.89 -1.97
C LYS A 185 13.68 -11.58 -1.84
N GLU A 186 13.17 -10.53 -2.43
CA GLU A 186 13.78 -9.20 -2.40
C GLU A 186 12.76 -8.14 -2.85
N LEU A 187 13.03 -6.88 -2.49
CA LEU A 187 12.28 -5.73 -2.99
C LEU A 187 12.64 -5.47 -4.46
N ARG A 188 11.63 -5.21 -5.26
CA ARG A 188 11.76 -4.84 -6.68
C ARG A 188 11.83 -3.33 -6.86
N GLY A 189 11.43 -2.57 -5.83
CA GLY A 189 11.44 -1.13 -5.80
C GLY A 189 10.12 -0.46 -6.23
N ASP A 190 9.07 -1.26 -6.48
CA ASP A 190 7.70 -0.83 -6.79
C ASP A 190 6.71 -1.10 -5.65
N GLU A 191 7.18 -1.64 -4.53
CA GLU A 191 6.35 -1.90 -3.35
C GLU A 191 5.86 -0.60 -2.72
N SER A 192 4.68 -0.70 -2.10
CA SER A 192 4.12 0.37 -1.26
C SER A 192 4.98 0.58 -0.02
N PHE A 193 5.26 1.83 0.31
CA PHE A 193 6.02 2.20 1.50
C PHE A 193 5.56 3.53 2.09
N TYR A 194 5.88 3.78 3.35
CA TYR A 194 5.73 5.07 4.01
C TYR A 194 6.89 5.29 5.02
N PHE A 195 7.04 6.54 5.49
CA PHE A 195 8.10 6.93 6.42
C PHE A 195 7.62 6.94 7.86
#